data_4a6e4ffa4c5497854cdf6efd022dff53
#
_entry.id   4a6e4ffa4c5497854cdf6efd022dff53
#
_cell.length_a   1.000
_cell.length_b   1.000
_cell.length_c   1.000
_cell.angle_alpha   90.00
_cell.angle_beta   90.00
_cell.angle_gamma   90.00
#
_symmetry.space_group_name_H-M   'P 1'
#
loop_
_entity.id
_entity.type
_entity.pdbx_description
1 polymer ?
#
loop_
_entity_poly.entity_id
_entity_poly.type
_entity_poly.pdbx_seq_one_letter_code
_entity_poly.pdbx_strand_id
1 'polypeptide(L)'
;MAGAALALAAFVACGARVQQRTGQPMLDLSLFRYPRFVGVQLLAGAPAYAFVVLLVLLPVRFIGVEGMAPLQAGQLMFVLSLPMLFVPLLAGWLTRWVSAALLCLAGLLVCAAGLLWLGGCAPGTAFAQMAPPLLLIGLGIGLPWGLMDGLAVSVVPSERAGMATGIFSTVRVAGEGMALALVGAGLAALLAWRLSALAVQAPQAVQAVHATGRAAQLLVTGNIAEAMALLPGLSAPAVLAAYGQAFGILLDVLAGITVLTALAVYGFLRAGAPTDTGTGTDMAHA
;
A
#
# COMPACT_ATOMS: atom_id res chain seq x y z
N MET A 1 -21.75 -11.33 6.03
CA MET A 1 -21.26 -12.41 5.15
C MET A 1 -22.31 -12.82 4.10
N ALA A 2 -23.55 -13.18 4.46
CA ALA A 2 -24.61 -13.57 3.52
C ALA A 2 -24.94 -12.49 2.47
N GLY A 3 -24.99 -11.20 2.84
CA GLY A 3 -25.27 -10.10 1.92
C GLY A 3 -24.19 -9.89 0.84
N ALA A 4 -22.90 -10.07 1.20
CA ALA A 4 -21.80 -9.96 0.25
C ALA A 4 -21.81 -11.13 -0.76
N ALA A 5 -22.13 -12.35 -0.31
CA ALA A 5 -22.27 -13.50 -1.19
C ALA A 5 -23.44 -13.34 -2.16
N LEU A 6 -24.57 -12.80 -1.70
CA LEU A 6 -25.75 -12.48 -2.52
C LEU A 6 -25.44 -11.39 -3.56
N ALA A 7 -24.74 -10.33 -3.17
CA ALA A 7 -24.33 -9.26 -4.07
C ALA A 7 -23.35 -9.79 -5.16
N LEU A 8 -22.41 -10.65 -4.77
CA LEU A 8 -21.49 -11.28 -5.70
C LEU A 8 -22.21 -12.22 -6.69
N ALA A 9 -23.13 -13.04 -6.19
CA ALA A 9 -23.95 -13.92 -7.02
C ALA A 9 -24.85 -13.13 -8.00
N ALA A 10 -25.46 -12.04 -7.53
CA ALA A 10 -26.25 -11.14 -8.38
C ALA A 10 -25.40 -10.47 -9.45
N PHE A 11 -24.18 -10.02 -9.11
CA PHE A 11 -23.23 -9.43 -10.05
C PHE A 11 -22.81 -10.42 -11.14
N VAL A 12 -22.45 -11.64 -10.75
CA VAL A 12 -22.08 -12.73 -11.71
C VAL A 12 -23.27 -13.10 -12.59
N ALA A 13 -24.48 -13.22 -12.04
CA ALA A 13 -25.69 -13.53 -12.81
C ALA A 13 -26.07 -12.40 -13.78
N CYS A 14 -25.92 -11.14 -13.36
CA CYS A 14 -26.13 -9.97 -14.21
C CYS A 14 -25.10 -9.92 -15.34
N GLY A 15 -23.84 -10.15 -15.02
CA GLY A 15 -22.74 -10.22 -16.01
C GLY A 15 -22.98 -11.29 -17.07
N ALA A 16 -23.39 -12.50 -16.67
CA ALA A 16 -23.71 -13.57 -17.60
C ALA A 16 -24.92 -13.22 -18.51
N ARG A 17 -25.97 -12.56 -17.97
CA ARG A 17 -27.12 -12.11 -18.77
C ARG A 17 -26.75 -11.02 -19.78
N VAL A 18 -25.90 -10.08 -19.41
CA VAL A 18 -25.43 -9.01 -20.32
C VAL A 18 -24.56 -9.62 -21.41
N GLN A 19 -23.68 -10.53 -21.09
CA GLN A 19 -22.86 -11.26 -22.08
C GLN A 19 -23.72 -12.01 -23.11
N GLN A 20 -24.83 -12.66 -22.67
CA GLN A 20 -25.75 -13.33 -23.56
C GLN A 20 -26.53 -12.38 -24.47
N ARG A 21 -26.81 -11.13 -24.03
CA ARG A 21 -27.58 -10.15 -24.80
C ARG A 21 -26.75 -9.29 -25.73
N THR A 22 -25.53 -8.96 -25.35
CA THR A 22 -24.67 -8.00 -26.09
C THR A 22 -23.52 -8.68 -26.84
N GLY A 23 -23.29 -9.98 -26.60
CA GLY A 23 -22.14 -10.71 -27.16
C GLY A 23 -20.79 -10.24 -26.62
N GLN A 24 -20.77 -9.23 -25.73
CA GLN A 24 -19.54 -8.71 -25.11
C GLN A 24 -19.55 -9.02 -23.62
N PRO A 25 -18.49 -9.64 -23.07
CA PRO A 25 -18.39 -9.89 -21.64
C PRO A 25 -18.25 -8.55 -20.88
N MET A 26 -18.98 -8.39 -19.77
CA MET A 26 -18.81 -7.22 -18.87
C MET A 26 -17.42 -7.19 -18.23
N LEU A 27 -16.78 -8.35 -18.09
CA LEU A 27 -15.40 -8.52 -17.63
C LEU A 27 -14.66 -9.39 -18.63
N ASP A 28 -13.82 -8.80 -19.46
CA ASP A 28 -12.98 -9.52 -20.39
C ASP A 28 -11.66 -9.93 -19.71
N LEU A 29 -11.66 -11.13 -19.14
CA LEU A 29 -10.47 -11.71 -18.51
C LEU A 29 -9.31 -11.89 -19.51
N SER A 30 -9.56 -11.78 -20.82
CA SER A 30 -8.50 -11.83 -21.84
C SER A 30 -7.53 -10.65 -21.70
N LEU A 31 -7.92 -9.55 -21.04
CA LEU A 31 -7.04 -8.42 -20.75
C LEU A 31 -5.84 -8.82 -19.88
N PHE A 32 -6.00 -9.82 -19.02
CA PHE A 32 -4.88 -10.36 -18.23
C PHE A 32 -3.84 -11.13 -19.05
N ARG A 33 -4.08 -11.39 -20.33
CA ARG A 33 -3.07 -11.90 -21.27
C ARG A 33 -2.07 -10.85 -21.71
N TYR A 34 -2.38 -9.57 -21.52
CA TYR A 34 -1.46 -8.48 -21.82
C TYR A 34 -0.55 -8.24 -20.61
N PRO A 35 0.78 -8.55 -20.70
CA PRO A 35 1.69 -8.39 -19.56
C PRO A 35 1.69 -6.98 -18.97
N ARG A 36 1.61 -5.95 -19.82
CA ARG A 36 1.53 -4.55 -19.39
C ARG A 36 0.31 -4.26 -18.56
N PHE A 37 -0.85 -4.84 -18.93
CA PHE A 37 -2.08 -4.69 -18.16
C PHE A 37 -1.93 -5.29 -16.76
N VAL A 38 -1.33 -6.49 -16.65
CA VAL A 38 -1.03 -7.12 -15.37
C VAL A 38 -0.09 -6.23 -14.54
N GLY A 39 0.96 -5.66 -15.15
CA GLY A 39 1.85 -4.72 -14.49
C GLY A 39 1.14 -3.50 -13.91
N VAL A 40 0.18 -2.93 -14.66
CA VAL A 40 -0.63 -1.80 -14.21
C VAL A 40 -1.57 -2.20 -13.06
N GLN A 41 -2.14 -3.41 -13.08
CA GLN A 41 -2.97 -3.90 -11.97
C GLN A 41 -2.14 -4.10 -10.69
N LEU A 42 -0.92 -4.62 -10.80
CA LEU A 42 0.01 -4.71 -9.67
C LEU A 42 0.38 -3.31 -9.15
N LEU A 43 0.61 -2.37 -10.06
CA LEU A 43 0.91 -0.98 -9.71
C LEU A 43 -0.26 -0.31 -8.97
N ALA A 44 -1.53 -0.62 -9.35
CA ALA A 44 -2.72 -0.11 -8.67
C ALA A 44 -2.80 -0.50 -7.20
N GLY A 45 -2.24 -1.65 -6.83
CA GLY A 45 -2.19 -2.12 -5.44
C GLY A 45 -1.12 -1.43 -4.58
N ALA A 46 -0.06 -0.88 -5.17
CA ALA A 46 1.06 -0.33 -4.42
C ALA A 46 0.67 0.83 -3.48
N PRO A 47 -0.12 1.84 -3.92
CA PRO A 47 -0.56 2.90 -3.03
C PRO A 47 -1.39 2.42 -1.85
N ALA A 48 -2.14 1.34 -2.01
CA ALA A 48 -3.02 0.81 -0.98
C ALA A 48 -2.23 0.43 0.29
N TYR A 49 -1.20 -0.40 0.15
CA TYR A 49 -0.44 -0.89 1.30
C TYR A 49 0.74 0.01 1.69
N ALA A 50 1.30 0.80 0.76
CA ALA A 50 2.47 1.63 1.02
C ALA A 50 2.13 3.07 1.46
N PHE A 51 0.91 3.55 1.21
CA PHE A 51 0.51 4.93 1.51
C PHE A 51 -0.83 5.01 2.25
N VAL A 52 -1.93 4.44 1.69
CA VAL A 52 -3.27 4.55 2.29
C VAL A 52 -3.33 3.93 3.68
N VAL A 53 -2.68 2.78 3.86
CA VAL A 53 -2.56 2.14 5.19
C VAL A 53 -1.85 3.05 6.19
N LEU A 54 -0.80 3.77 5.77
CA LEU A 54 -0.08 4.69 6.64
C LEU A 54 -0.94 5.90 7.03
N LEU A 55 -1.80 6.40 6.14
CA LEU A 55 -2.74 7.49 6.47
C LEU A 55 -3.68 7.11 7.62
N VAL A 56 -3.94 5.82 7.82
CA VAL A 56 -4.77 5.32 8.93
C VAL A 56 -3.93 4.96 10.15
N LEU A 57 -2.84 4.21 9.97
CA LEU A 57 -2.06 3.69 11.09
C LEU A 57 -1.17 4.73 11.78
N LEU A 58 -0.63 5.71 11.03
CA LEU A 58 0.26 6.72 11.63
C LEU A 58 -0.46 7.66 12.59
N PRO A 59 -1.65 8.23 12.29
CA PRO A 59 -2.40 9.00 13.27
C PRO A 59 -2.73 8.20 14.54
N VAL A 60 -3.09 6.93 14.38
CA VAL A 60 -3.35 6.03 15.52
C VAL A 60 -2.09 5.82 16.36
N ARG A 61 -0.94 5.60 15.71
CA ARG A 61 0.35 5.50 16.39
C ARG A 61 0.70 6.79 17.13
N PHE A 62 0.68 7.93 16.45
CA PHE A 62 1.16 9.19 17.01
C PHE A 62 0.24 9.71 18.14
N ILE A 63 -1.07 9.72 17.91
CA ILE A 63 -2.03 10.28 18.88
C ILE A 63 -2.41 9.22 19.91
N GLY A 64 -2.79 8.02 19.47
CA GLY A 64 -3.37 7.00 20.35
C GLY A 64 -2.34 6.27 21.19
N VAL A 65 -1.15 5.98 20.63
CA VAL A 65 -0.13 5.17 21.30
C VAL A 65 0.98 6.04 21.90
N GLU A 66 1.50 7.02 21.14
CA GLU A 66 2.60 7.89 21.60
C GLU A 66 2.11 9.13 22.35
N GLY A 67 0.79 9.42 22.35
CA GLY A 67 0.21 10.58 23.05
C GLY A 67 0.60 11.93 22.46
N MET A 68 0.99 11.95 21.18
CA MET A 68 1.38 13.18 20.49
C MET A 68 0.18 14.13 20.34
N ALA A 69 0.43 15.44 20.44
CA ALA A 69 -0.62 16.43 20.20
C ALA A 69 -1.19 16.31 18.77
N PRO A 70 -2.52 16.39 18.58
CA PRO A 70 -3.14 16.22 17.26
C PRO A 70 -2.59 17.14 16.17
N LEU A 71 -2.20 18.37 16.55
CA LEU A 71 -1.59 19.32 15.62
C LEU A 71 -0.23 18.82 15.09
N GLN A 72 0.60 18.28 15.95
CA GLN A 72 1.91 17.72 15.56
C GLN A 72 1.75 16.48 14.67
N ALA A 73 0.82 15.59 15.04
CA ALA A 73 0.48 14.44 14.21
C ALA A 73 -0.04 14.87 12.82
N GLY A 74 -0.91 15.90 12.78
CA GLY A 74 -1.40 16.48 11.52
C GLY A 74 -0.30 17.07 10.66
N GLN A 75 0.70 17.72 11.25
CA GLN A 75 1.87 18.24 10.54
C GLN A 75 2.70 17.12 9.90
N LEU A 76 2.89 15.98 10.59
CA LEU A 76 3.57 14.81 10.03
C LEU A 76 2.76 14.19 8.87
N MET A 77 1.42 14.13 9.00
CA MET A 77 0.55 13.67 7.91
C MET A 77 0.60 14.62 6.70
N PHE A 78 0.71 15.93 6.96
CA PHE A 78 0.91 16.92 5.90
C PHE A 78 2.24 16.70 5.16
N VAL A 79 3.34 16.44 5.87
CA VAL A 79 4.64 16.13 5.27
C VAL A 79 4.57 14.88 4.40
N LEU A 80 3.87 13.83 4.83
CA LEU A 80 3.64 12.61 4.05
C LEU A 80 2.86 12.90 2.76
N SER A 81 1.83 13.74 2.84
CA SER A 81 0.88 13.97 1.74
C SER A 81 1.29 15.12 0.82
N LEU A 82 2.13 16.05 1.28
CA LEU A 82 2.55 17.23 0.51
C LEU A 82 3.12 16.88 -0.87
N PRO A 83 3.97 15.86 -1.04
CA PRO A 83 4.50 15.50 -2.34
C PRO A 83 3.41 15.10 -3.35
N MET A 84 2.28 14.56 -2.88
CA MET A 84 1.17 14.14 -3.76
C MET A 84 0.53 15.31 -4.52
N LEU A 85 0.77 16.55 -4.09
CA LEU A 85 0.28 17.74 -4.79
C LEU A 85 1.10 18.06 -6.05
N PHE A 86 2.41 17.79 -6.02
CA PHE A 86 3.34 18.23 -7.08
C PHE A 86 3.94 17.06 -7.87
N VAL A 87 4.24 15.94 -7.20
CA VAL A 87 4.98 14.82 -7.80
C VAL A 87 4.21 14.16 -8.95
N PRO A 88 2.89 13.96 -8.90
CA PRO A 88 2.12 13.43 -10.04
C PRO A 88 2.24 14.28 -11.30
N LEU A 89 2.25 15.60 -11.15
CA LEU A 89 2.44 16.54 -12.28
C LEU A 89 3.87 16.42 -12.84
N LEU A 90 4.86 16.38 -11.97
CA LEU A 90 6.25 16.18 -12.34
C LEU A 90 6.46 14.82 -13.02
N ALA A 91 5.81 13.77 -12.54
CA ALA A 91 5.87 12.44 -13.14
C ALA A 91 5.38 12.47 -14.60
N GLY A 92 4.24 13.10 -14.87
CA GLY A 92 3.73 13.27 -16.23
C GLY A 92 4.67 14.06 -17.15
N TRP A 93 5.32 15.10 -16.62
CA TRP A 93 6.31 15.87 -17.39
C TRP A 93 7.59 15.06 -17.65
N LEU A 94 8.04 14.27 -16.68
CA LEU A 94 9.28 13.50 -16.72
C LEU A 94 9.18 12.32 -17.72
N THR A 95 7.97 11.85 -18.06
CA THR A 95 7.79 10.81 -19.09
C THR A 95 8.26 11.22 -20.49
N ARG A 96 8.54 12.52 -20.72
CA ARG A 96 9.14 13.01 -21.98
C ARG A 96 10.61 12.54 -22.16
N TRP A 97 11.30 12.25 -21.07
CA TRP A 97 12.72 11.85 -21.11
C TRP A 97 12.97 10.45 -20.53
N VAL A 98 12.10 10.01 -19.64
CA VAL A 98 12.29 8.74 -18.90
C VAL A 98 11.06 7.87 -19.10
N SER A 99 11.27 6.58 -19.37
CA SER A 99 10.16 5.66 -19.54
C SER A 99 9.31 5.54 -18.25
N ALA A 100 7.99 5.43 -18.42
CA ALA A 100 7.06 5.27 -17.30
C ALA A 100 7.44 4.06 -16.42
N ALA A 101 7.96 2.98 -17.00
CA ALA A 101 8.42 1.80 -16.26
C ALA A 101 9.57 2.13 -15.29
N LEU A 102 10.55 2.95 -15.72
CA LEU A 102 11.66 3.38 -14.87
C LEU A 102 11.21 4.35 -13.78
N LEU A 103 10.28 5.25 -14.10
CA LEU A 103 9.72 6.19 -13.11
C LEU A 103 8.93 5.45 -12.03
N CYS A 104 8.12 4.45 -12.39
CA CYS A 104 7.42 3.62 -11.43
C CYS A 104 8.38 2.80 -10.57
N LEU A 105 9.43 2.21 -11.18
CA LEU A 105 10.47 1.48 -10.45
C LEU A 105 11.16 2.40 -9.43
N ALA A 106 11.68 3.54 -9.89
CA ALA A 106 12.39 4.49 -9.03
C ALA A 106 11.49 5.01 -7.90
N GLY A 107 10.24 5.36 -8.21
CA GLY A 107 9.27 5.81 -7.21
C GLY A 107 9.01 4.76 -6.13
N LEU A 108 8.74 3.53 -6.52
CA LEU A 108 8.50 2.45 -5.56
C LEU A 108 9.75 2.12 -4.73
N LEU A 109 10.96 2.17 -5.29
CA LEU A 109 12.19 1.97 -4.54
C LEU A 109 12.45 3.11 -3.53
N VAL A 110 12.19 4.35 -3.90
CA VAL A 110 12.26 5.51 -2.98
C VAL A 110 11.23 5.36 -1.86
N CYS A 111 10.01 4.92 -2.17
CA CYS A 111 8.98 4.62 -1.18
C CYS A 111 9.43 3.50 -0.22
N ALA A 112 9.99 2.40 -0.74
CA ALA A 112 10.51 1.31 0.08
C ALA A 112 11.64 1.78 1.01
N ALA A 113 12.57 2.61 0.54
CA ALA A 113 13.61 3.20 1.37
C ALA A 113 13.02 4.07 2.49
N GLY A 114 11.99 4.86 2.19
CA GLY A 114 11.26 5.64 3.19
C GLY A 114 10.57 4.77 4.24
N LEU A 115 9.96 3.65 3.83
CA LEU A 115 9.33 2.67 4.74
C LEU A 115 10.35 2.03 5.69
N LEU A 116 11.51 1.58 5.16
CA LEU A 116 12.60 1.03 5.97
C LEU A 116 13.14 2.05 6.98
N TRP A 117 13.33 3.30 6.53
CA TRP A 117 13.80 4.36 7.42
C TRP A 117 12.79 4.66 8.52
N LEU A 118 11.50 4.77 8.17
CA LEU A 118 10.43 4.99 9.15
C LEU A 118 10.31 3.82 10.13
N GLY A 119 10.52 2.57 9.66
CA GLY A 119 10.54 1.35 10.48
C GLY A 119 11.61 1.40 11.57
N GLY A 120 12.76 2.03 11.30
CA GLY A 120 13.83 2.26 12.26
C GLY A 120 13.55 3.37 13.29
N CYS A 121 12.49 4.19 13.12
CA CYS A 121 12.15 5.25 14.05
C CYS A 121 11.41 4.71 15.28
N ALA A 122 12.06 4.77 16.45
CA ALA A 122 11.46 4.38 17.72
C ALA A 122 10.27 5.27 18.11
N PRO A 123 9.32 4.78 18.94
CA PRO A 123 8.30 5.62 19.53
C PRO A 123 8.91 6.80 20.32
N GLY A 124 8.31 8.00 20.20
CA GLY A 124 8.84 9.20 20.83
C GLY A 124 9.98 9.89 20.07
N THR A 125 10.33 9.42 18.85
CA THR A 125 11.32 10.08 17.98
C THR A 125 10.85 11.51 17.63
N ALA A 126 11.80 12.45 17.65
CA ALA A 126 11.51 13.86 17.37
C ALA A 126 10.94 14.09 15.96
N PHE A 127 10.08 15.10 15.82
CA PHE A 127 9.46 15.49 14.53
C PHE A 127 10.47 15.60 13.39
N ALA A 128 11.60 16.27 13.63
CA ALA A 128 12.64 16.48 12.61
C ALA A 128 13.26 15.18 12.07
N GLN A 129 13.20 14.09 12.83
CA GLN A 129 13.71 12.78 12.41
C GLN A 129 12.63 11.92 11.74
N MET A 130 11.34 12.17 12.05
CA MET A 130 10.21 11.48 11.41
C MET A 130 9.79 12.10 10.07
N ALA A 131 10.00 13.40 9.89
CA ALA A 131 9.60 14.12 8.68
C ALA A 131 10.32 13.62 7.40
N PRO A 132 11.65 13.37 7.37
CA PRO A 132 12.34 12.93 6.17
C PRO A 132 11.84 11.58 5.61
N PRO A 133 11.69 10.50 6.39
CA PRO A 133 11.18 9.24 5.85
C PRO A 133 9.73 9.36 5.36
N LEU A 134 8.87 10.15 6.00
CA LEU A 134 7.51 10.41 5.54
C LEU A 134 7.50 11.15 4.20
N LEU A 135 8.37 12.15 4.05
CA LEU A 135 8.54 12.87 2.79
C LEU A 135 9.01 11.93 1.67
N LEU A 136 9.96 11.03 1.95
CA LEU A 136 10.43 10.03 0.97
C LEU A 136 9.32 9.09 0.53
N ILE A 137 8.48 8.62 1.45
CA ILE A 137 7.32 7.77 1.12
C ILE A 137 6.38 8.52 0.18
N GLY A 138 6.02 9.76 0.51
CA GLY A 138 5.15 10.60 -0.31
C GLY A 138 5.72 10.89 -1.70
N LEU A 139 7.02 11.24 -1.78
CA LEU A 139 7.73 11.44 -3.05
C LEU A 139 7.74 10.15 -3.89
N GLY A 140 8.08 9.04 -3.23
CA GLY A 140 8.19 7.75 -3.89
C GLY A 140 6.88 7.28 -4.50
N ILE A 141 5.77 7.35 -3.74
CA ILE A 141 4.48 6.88 -4.21
C ILE A 141 3.80 7.87 -5.18
N GLY A 142 4.15 9.15 -5.11
CA GLY A 142 3.61 10.18 -6.01
C GLY A 142 3.98 9.96 -7.47
N LEU A 143 5.16 9.38 -7.77
CA LEU A 143 5.58 9.08 -9.13
C LEU A 143 4.68 8.04 -9.80
N PRO A 144 4.51 6.81 -9.28
CA PRO A 144 3.61 5.83 -9.87
C PRO A 144 2.15 6.28 -9.82
N TRP A 145 1.72 7.01 -8.79
CA TRP A 145 0.34 7.52 -8.69
C TRP A 145 -0.01 8.44 -9.85
N GLY A 146 0.90 9.35 -10.24
CA GLY A 146 0.68 10.26 -11.36
C GLY A 146 0.64 9.58 -12.74
N LEU A 147 1.15 8.36 -12.84
CA LEU A 147 1.27 7.63 -14.12
C LEU A 147 0.24 6.52 -14.28
N MET A 148 -0.25 5.93 -13.17
CA MET A 148 -1.02 4.68 -13.21
C MET A 148 -2.35 4.81 -13.96
N ASP A 149 -3.07 5.93 -13.83
CA ASP A 149 -4.36 6.13 -14.51
C ASP A 149 -4.16 6.25 -16.05
N GLY A 150 -3.14 6.99 -16.49
CA GLY A 150 -2.75 7.07 -17.88
C GLY A 150 -2.29 5.74 -18.46
N LEU A 151 -1.52 4.97 -17.69
CA LEU A 151 -1.07 3.64 -18.06
C LEU A 151 -2.24 2.66 -18.20
N ALA A 152 -3.25 2.73 -17.31
CA ALA A 152 -4.41 1.84 -17.36
C ALA A 152 -5.16 1.93 -18.69
N VAL A 153 -5.19 3.10 -19.31
CA VAL A 153 -5.84 3.34 -20.62
C VAL A 153 -4.89 2.99 -21.77
N SER A 154 -3.60 3.33 -21.65
CA SER A 154 -2.65 3.24 -22.77
C SER A 154 -2.13 1.84 -23.08
N VAL A 155 -2.30 0.86 -22.13
CA VAL A 155 -1.77 -0.50 -22.30
C VAL A 155 -2.74 -1.47 -22.99
N VAL A 156 -3.91 -1.00 -23.37
CA VAL A 156 -4.97 -1.79 -24.04
C VAL A 156 -5.47 -1.07 -25.30
N PRO A 157 -6.09 -1.81 -26.26
CA PRO A 157 -6.74 -1.18 -27.41
C PRO A 157 -7.83 -0.19 -26.99
N SER A 158 -8.02 0.89 -27.76
CA SER A 158 -8.94 1.99 -27.45
C SER A 158 -10.39 1.52 -27.23
N GLU A 159 -10.82 0.47 -27.95
CA GLU A 159 -12.17 -0.10 -27.83
C GLU A 159 -12.39 -0.76 -26.44
N ARG A 160 -11.33 -1.14 -25.76
CA ARG A 160 -11.36 -1.80 -24.43
C ARG A 160 -10.93 -0.90 -23.29
N ALA A 161 -10.60 0.37 -23.56
CA ALA A 161 -10.07 1.30 -22.57
C ALA A 161 -11.05 1.53 -21.41
N GLY A 162 -12.35 1.66 -21.67
CA GLY A 162 -13.37 1.83 -20.63
C GLY A 162 -13.45 0.63 -19.68
N MET A 163 -13.38 -0.60 -20.21
CA MET A 163 -13.38 -1.82 -19.40
C MET A 163 -12.10 -1.95 -18.59
N ALA A 164 -10.94 -1.66 -19.18
CA ALA A 164 -9.66 -1.68 -18.49
C ALA A 164 -9.63 -0.71 -17.30
N THR A 165 -10.15 0.50 -17.47
CA THR A 165 -10.28 1.52 -16.41
C THR A 165 -11.24 1.06 -15.32
N GLY A 166 -12.35 0.41 -15.66
CA GLY A 166 -13.29 -0.15 -14.70
C GLY A 166 -12.65 -1.25 -13.83
N ILE A 167 -11.92 -2.19 -14.45
CA ILE A 167 -11.18 -3.24 -13.73
C ILE A 167 -10.11 -2.60 -12.84
N PHE A 168 -9.32 -1.67 -13.37
CA PHE A 168 -8.29 -0.95 -12.64
C PHE A 168 -8.84 -0.25 -11.38
N SER A 169 -9.92 0.52 -11.52
CA SER A 169 -10.55 1.22 -10.40
C SER A 169 -11.10 0.25 -9.36
N THR A 170 -11.69 -0.87 -9.78
CA THR A 170 -12.20 -1.89 -8.87
C THR A 170 -11.07 -2.57 -8.09
N VAL A 171 -9.97 -2.94 -8.77
CA VAL A 171 -8.78 -3.55 -8.13
C VAL A 171 -8.16 -2.57 -7.13
N ARG A 172 -8.07 -1.28 -7.48
CA ARG A 172 -7.54 -0.26 -6.57
C ARG A 172 -8.38 -0.12 -5.31
N VAL A 173 -9.68 0.13 -5.44
CA VAL A 173 -10.57 0.35 -4.27
C VAL A 173 -10.71 -0.90 -3.42
N ALA A 174 -10.90 -2.08 -4.04
CA ALA A 174 -10.95 -3.33 -3.30
C ALA A 174 -9.61 -3.64 -2.62
N GLY A 175 -8.49 -3.33 -3.30
CA GLY A 175 -7.13 -3.47 -2.78
C GLY A 175 -6.87 -2.62 -1.54
N GLU A 176 -7.39 -1.39 -1.50
CA GLU A 176 -7.26 -0.48 -0.34
C GLU A 176 -7.93 -1.09 0.91
N GLY A 177 -9.17 -1.59 0.79
CA GLY A 177 -9.87 -2.24 1.90
C GLY A 177 -9.17 -3.52 2.36
N MET A 178 -8.72 -4.35 1.42
CA MET A 178 -7.98 -5.58 1.74
C MET A 178 -6.63 -5.28 2.38
N ALA A 179 -5.88 -4.32 1.86
CA ALA A 179 -4.58 -3.93 2.42
C ALA A 179 -4.74 -3.44 3.86
N LEU A 180 -5.72 -2.58 4.14
CA LEU A 180 -5.97 -2.09 5.48
C LEU A 180 -6.32 -3.22 6.45
N ALA A 181 -7.17 -4.16 6.04
CA ALA A 181 -7.55 -5.31 6.85
C ALA A 181 -6.37 -6.25 7.14
N LEU A 182 -5.59 -6.60 6.09
CA LEU A 182 -4.45 -7.51 6.21
C LEU A 182 -3.32 -6.89 7.03
N VAL A 183 -3.00 -5.61 6.80
CA VAL A 183 -1.93 -4.91 7.52
C VAL A 183 -2.34 -4.68 8.97
N GLY A 184 -3.60 -4.30 9.23
CA GLY A 184 -4.12 -4.18 10.59
C GLY A 184 -4.09 -5.50 11.35
N ALA A 185 -4.52 -6.60 10.73
CA ALA A 185 -4.44 -7.95 11.32
C ALA A 185 -2.99 -8.38 11.53
N GLY A 186 -2.09 -8.09 10.58
CA GLY A 186 -0.66 -8.35 10.70
C GLY A 186 -0.02 -7.61 11.87
N LEU A 187 -0.34 -6.32 12.04
CA LEU A 187 0.12 -5.54 13.19
C LEU A 187 -0.39 -6.13 14.50
N ALA A 188 -1.68 -6.50 14.57
CA ALA A 188 -2.25 -7.12 15.77
C ALA A 188 -1.55 -8.44 16.12
N ALA A 189 -1.26 -9.28 15.12
CA ALA A 189 -0.57 -10.55 15.32
C ALA A 189 0.89 -10.35 15.80
N LEU A 190 1.63 -9.41 15.20
CA LEU A 190 2.99 -9.05 15.60
C LEU A 190 3.02 -8.50 17.03
N LEU A 191 2.06 -7.63 17.37
CA LEU A 191 1.92 -7.09 18.71
C LEU A 191 1.61 -8.19 19.74
N ALA A 192 0.63 -9.06 19.44
CA ALA A 192 0.29 -10.17 20.33
C ALA A 192 1.50 -11.06 20.59
N TRP A 193 2.27 -11.38 19.55
CA TRP A 193 3.51 -12.16 19.67
C TRP A 193 4.56 -11.45 20.54
N ARG A 194 4.81 -10.16 20.32
CA ARG A 194 5.78 -9.38 21.11
C ARG A 194 5.34 -9.24 22.56
N LEU A 195 4.07 -8.95 22.82
CA LEU A 195 3.54 -8.83 24.17
C LEU A 195 3.57 -10.16 24.92
N SER A 196 3.29 -11.29 24.26
CA SER A 196 3.40 -12.61 24.88
C SER A 196 4.84 -12.95 25.26
N ALA A 197 5.81 -12.62 24.41
CA ALA A 197 7.22 -12.80 24.70
C ALA A 197 7.67 -11.98 25.94
N LEU A 198 7.19 -10.73 26.07
CA LEU A 198 7.45 -9.89 27.25
C LEU A 198 6.78 -10.43 28.51
N ALA A 199 5.51 -10.88 28.40
CA ALA A 199 4.78 -11.42 29.56
C ALA A 199 5.41 -12.70 30.11
N VAL A 200 5.97 -13.56 29.26
CA VAL A 200 6.69 -14.78 29.69
C VAL A 200 7.98 -14.43 30.47
N GLN A 201 8.64 -13.33 30.13
CA GLN A 201 9.86 -12.89 30.79
C GLN A 201 9.62 -12.19 32.15
N ALA A 202 8.37 -11.74 32.41
CA ALA A 202 8.01 -11.07 33.65
C ALA A 202 7.20 -12.01 34.57
N PRO A 203 7.76 -12.50 35.68
CA PRO A 203 7.09 -13.50 36.57
C PRO A 203 5.74 -13.02 37.11
N GLN A 204 5.55 -11.69 37.22
CA GLN A 204 4.33 -11.07 37.71
C GLN A 204 3.27 -10.90 36.61
N ALA A 205 3.63 -11.12 35.33
CA ALA A 205 2.78 -10.89 34.18
C ALA A 205 2.20 -12.17 33.54
N VAL A 206 2.33 -13.32 34.23
CA VAL A 206 1.82 -14.61 33.70
C VAL A 206 0.31 -14.56 33.39
N GLN A 207 -0.46 -13.82 34.18
CA GLN A 207 -1.88 -13.61 33.93
C GLN A 207 -2.16 -12.75 32.68
N ALA A 208 -1.20 -11.91 32.28
CA ALA A 208 -1.33 -11.08 31.08
C ALA A 208 -1.18 -11.89 29.78
N VAL A 209 -0.59 -13.07 29.79
CA VAL A 209 -0.39 -13.90 28.58
C VAL A 209 -1.71 -14.19 27.86
N HIS A 210 -2.78 -14.46 28.61
CA HIS A 210 -4.11 -14.72 28.02
C HIS A 210 -4.79 -13.44 27.48
N ALA A 211 -4.37 -12.28 27.93
CA ALA A 211 -4.92 -10.99 27.52
C ALA A 211 -4.17 -10.33 26.35
N THR A 212 -2.97 -10.84 25.97
CA THR A 212 -2.09 -10.21 24.98
C THR A 212 -2.77 -9.99 23.64
N GLY A 213 -3.60 -10.94 23.17
CA GLY A 213 -4.33 -10.80 21.92
C GLY A 213 -5.34 -9.65 21.94
N ARG A 214 -6.08 -9.48 23.04
CA ARG A 214 -7.04 -8.39 23.21
C ARG A 214 -6.33 -7.05 23.41
N ALA A 215 -5.27 -7.03 24.17
CA ALA A 215 -4.43 -5.84 24.36
C ALA A 215 -3.81 -5.39 23.03
N ALA A 216 -3.34 -6.33 22.20
CA ALA A 216 -2.83 -6.02 20.85
C ALA A 216 -3.90 -5.34 19.96
N GLN A 217 -5.14 -5.83 19.98
CA GLN A 217 -6.25 -5.20 19.23
C GLN A 217 -6.52 -3.77 19.70
N LEU A 218 -6.50 -3.53 21.01
CA LEU A 218 -6.67 -2.20 21.58
C LEU A 218 -5.53 -1.25 21.16
N LEU A 219 -4.29 -1.75 21.14
CA LEU A 219 -3.14 -0.97 20.69
C LEU A 219 -3.20 -0.63 19.19
N VAL A 220 -3.70 -1.54 18.35
CA VAL A 220 -3.91 -1.27 16.91
C VAL A 220 -4.96 -0.18 16.70
N THR A 221 -5.93 -0.04 17.60
CA THR A 221 -6.93 1.04 17.57
C THR A 221 -6.51 2.30 18.34
N GLY A 222 -5.30 2.32 18.93
CA GLY A 222 -4.76 3.48 19.65
C GLY A 222 -5.23 3.61 21.09
N ASN A 223 -5.88 2.60 21.66
CA ASN A 223 -6.39 2.64 23.02
C ASN A 223 -5.38 2.07 24.03
N ILE A 224 -4.28 2.83 24.27
CA ILE A 224 -3.19 2.39 25.14
C ILE A 224 -3.65 2.25 26.60
N ALA A 225 -4.56 3.10 27.06
CA ALA A 225 -5.00 3.08 28.46
C ALA A 225 -5.72 1.75 28.81
N GLU A 226 -6.66 1.33 27.95
CA GLU A 226 -7.35 0.04 28.14
C GLU A 226 -6.42 -1.16 27.91
N ALA A 227 -5.49 -1.05 26.94
CA ALA A 227 -4.50 -2.10 26.71
C ALA A 227 -3.61 -2.31 27.96
N MET A 228 -3.17 -1.23 28.60
CA MET A 228 -2.37 -1.29 29.84
C MET A 228 -3.15 -1.90 30.99
N ALA A 229 -4.45 -1.64 31.10
CA ALA A 229 -5.30 -2.25 32.13
C ALA A 229 -5.40 -3.79 32.01
N LEU A 230 -5.25 -4.31 30.77
CA LEU A 230 -5.23 -5.76 30.51
C LEU A 230 -3.84 -6.40 30.70
N LEU A 231 -2.78 -5.61 30.88
CA LEU A 231 -1.40 -6.06 30.96
C LEU A 231 -0.76 -5.74 32.34
N PRO A 232 -1.35 -6.23 33.47
CA PRO A 232 -0.80 -5.98 34.78
C PRO A 232 0.62 -6.55 34.88
N GLY A 233 1.54 -5.79 35.46
CA GLY A 233 2.95 -6.16 35.59
C GLY A 233 3.86 -5.79 34.40
N LEU A 234 3.33 -5.29 33.28
CA LEU A 234 4.13 -4.71 32.19
C LEU A 234 4.21 -3.18 32.35
N SER A 235 5.41 -2.63 32.16
CA SER A 235 5.59 -1.18 32.20
C SER A 235 5.18 -0.53 30.87
N ALA A 236 4.65 0.71 30.93
CA ALA A 236 4.28 1.45 29.74
C ALA A 236 5.44 1.61 28.72
N PRO A 237 6.69 1.91 29.14
CA PRO A 237 7.82 1.95 28.21
C PRO A 237 8.09 0.62 27.50
N ALA A 238 7.91 -0.52 28.19
CA ALA A 238 8.09 -1.84 27.57
C ALA A 238 7.01 -2.14 26.51
N VAL A 239 5.76 -1.77 26.78
CA VAL A 239 4.66 -1.91 25.83
C VAL A 239 4.85 -1.00 24.62
N LEU A 240 5.28 0.27 24.82
CA LEU A 240 5.62 1.20 23.74
C LEU A 240 6.78 0.69 22.88
N ALA A 241 7.83 0.14 23.52
CA ALA A 241 8.95 -0.46 22.79
C ALA A 241 8.50 -1.67 21.95
N ALA A 242 7.64 -2.53 22.52
CA ALA A 242 7.06 -3.67 21.79
C ALA A 242 6.21 -3.21 20.59
N TYR A 243 5.43 -2.15 20.78
CA TYR A 243 4.67 -1.54 19.70
C TYR A 243 5.58 -1.03 18.58
N GLY A 244 6.62 -0.26 18.94
CA GLY A 244 7.59 0.26 17.98
C GLY A 244 8.28 -0.84 17.18
N GLN A 245 8.70 -1.91 17.85
CA GLN A 245 9.31 -3.08 17.19
C GLN A 245 8.34 -3.81 16.26
N ALA A 246 7.09 -4.04 16.68
CA ALA A 246 6.07 -4.69 15.84
C ALA A 246 5.75 -3.83 14.62
N PHE A 247 5.62 -2.51 14.82
CA PHE A 247 5.37 -1.55 13.74
C PHE A 247 6.57 -1.47 12.77
N GLY A 248 7.80 -1.49 13.28
CA GLY A 248 9.03 -1.54 12.47
C GLY A 248 9.06 -2.78 11.58
N ILE A 249 8.86 -3.98 12.15
CA ILE A 249 8.79 -5.23 11.37
C ILE A 249 7.70 -5.17 10.30
N LEU A 250 6.53 -4.61 10.63
CA LEU A 250 5.47 -4.44 9.66
C LEU A 250 5.92 -3.57 8.48
N LEU A 251 6.58 -2.44 8.74
CA LEU A 251 7.09 -1.55 7.69
C LEU A 251 8.20 -2.20 6.87
N ASP A 252 9.06 -3.01 7.48
CA ASP A 252 10.09 -3.78 6.76
C ASP A 252 9.46 -4.79 5.80
N VAL A 253 8.39 -5.47 6.22
CA VAL A 253 7.62 -6.38 5.36
C VAL A 253 6.97 -5.62 4.22
N LEU A 254 6.33 -4.48 4.50
CA LEU A 254 5.73 -3.64 3.45
C LEU A 254 6.77 -3.09 2.47
N ALA A 255 7.96 -2.71 2.96
CA ALA A 255 9.07 -2.30 2.11
C ALA A 255 9.53 -3.45 1.20
N GLY A 256 9.65 -4.66 1.73
CA GLY A 256 9.98 -5.87 0.95
C GLY A 256 8.95 -6.13 -0.15
N ILE A 257 7.65 -6.07 0.18
CA ILE A 257 6.55 -6.20 -0.79
C ILE A 257 6.65 -5.09 -1.84
N THR A 258 6.97 -3.85 -1.43
CA THR A 258 7.10 -2.71 -2.35
C THR A 258 8.26 -2.92 -3.34
N VAL A 259 9.41 -3.42 -2.89
CA VAL A 259 10.54 -3.77 -3.76
C VAL A 259 10.16 -4.86 -4.75
N LEU A 260 9.51 -5.94 -4.29
CA LEU A 260 9.04 -7.01 -5.17
C LEU A 260 8.04 -6.49 -6.20
N THR A 261 7.10 -5.65 -5.79
CA THR A 261 6.14 -4.99 -6.69
C THR A 261 6.87 -4.10 -7.71
N ALA A 262 7.87 -3.33 -7.27
CA ALA A 262 8.67 -2.46 -8.15
C ALA A 262 9.34 -3.25 -9.26
N LEU A 263 9.98 -4.37 -8.92
CA LEU A 263 10.64 -5.25 -9.88
C LEU A 263 9.66 -5.93 -10.82
N ALA A 264 8.54 -6.44 -10.30
CA ALA A 264 7.49 -7.07 -11.10
C ALA A 264 6.86 -6.07 -12.08
N VAL A 265 6.47 -4.88 -11.61
CA VAL A 265 5.90 -3.82 -12.45
C VAL A 265 6.87 -3.41 -13.55
N TYR A 266 8.15 -3.22 -13.21
CA TYR A 266 9.17 -2.89 -14.19
C TYR A 266 9.31 -3.98 -15.26
N GLY A 267 9.36 -5.25 -14.86
CA GLY A 267 9.44 -6.39 -15.78
C GLY A 267 8.25 -6.46 -16.73
N PHE A 268 7.03 -6.34 -16.20
CA PHE A 268 5.81 -6.40 -17.00
C PHE A 268 5.64 -5.20 -17.93
N LEU A 269 5.96 -4.00 -17.49
CA LEU A 269 5.85 -2.81 -18.33
C LEU A 269 6.89 -2.79 -19.45
N ARG A 270 8.08 -3.36 -19.21
CA ARG A 270 9.14 -3.44 -20.22
C ARG A 270 8.92 -4.55 -21.25
N ALA A 271 8.41 -5.71 -20.84
CA ALA A 271 8.21 -6.88 -21.71
C ALA A 271 7.24 -6.66 -22.87
N GLY A 272 6.42 -5.61 -22.85
CA GLY A 272 5.47 -5.28 -23.90
C GLY A 272 5.83 -4.01 -24.71
N ALA A 273 7.05 -3.47 -24.58
CA ALA A 273 7.48 -2.39 -25.45
C ALA A 273 7.65 -2.95 -26.88
N PRO A 274 7.10 -2.30 -27.94
CA PRO A 274 7.46 -2.67 -29.29
C PRO A 274 8.98 -2.59 -29.37
N THR A 275 9.62 -3.70 -29.76
CA THR A 275 11.00 -3.66 -30.20
C THR A 275 10.98 -2.77 -31.45
N ASP A 276 11.59 -1.60 -31.36
CA ASP A 276 11.90 -0.74 -32.50
C ASP A 276 12.97 -1.49 -33.33
N THR A 277 12.54 -2.55 -34.02
CA THR A 277 13.33 -3.16 -35.07
C THR A 277 13.17 -2.23 -36.25
N GLY A 278 14.18 -1.34 -36.37
CA GLY A 278 14.36 -0.54 -37.55
C GLY A 278 14.19 -1.34 -38.84
N THR A 279 13.17 -1.01 -39.58
CA THR A 279 13.11 -1.20 -41.02
C THR A 279 12.85 0.19 -41.63
N GLY A 280 13.85 1.03 -41.49
CA GLY A 280 14.07 2.11 -42.42
C GLY A 280 14.94 1.60 -43.57
N THR A 281 14.36 1.00 -44.57
CA THR A 281 14.91 0.88 -45.93
C THR A 281 13.84 0.17 -46.75
N ASP A 282 13.09 0.95 -47.49
CA ASP A 282 12.71 0.69 -48.89
C ASP A 282 11.53 1.59 -49.30
N MET A 283 11.83 2.83 -49.61
CA MET A 283 11.07 3.60 -50.62
C MET A 283 12.03 4.57 -51.30
N ALA A 284 12.92 3.98 -52.09
CA ALA A 284 13.56 4.67 -53.24
C ALA A 284 13.47 3.69 -54.40
N HIS A 285 12.58 3.96 -55.35
CA HIS A 285 12.42 3.43 -56.66
C HIS A 285 10.96 2.97 -56.98
N ALA A 286 10.13 3.88 -57.39
CA ALA A 286 9.34 3.84 -58.63
C ALA A 286 8.59 5.15 -58.85
#